data_1cc4cd2faf0e1875cdd8b906d470db14
#
_entry.id   1cc4cd2faf0e1875cdd8b906d470db14
#
_cell.length_a   1.000
_cell.length_b   1.000
_cell.length_c   1.000
_cell.angle_alpha   90.00
_cell.angle_beta   90.00
_cell.angle_gamma   90.00
#
_symmetry.space_group_name_H-M   'P 1'
#
loop_
_entity.id
_entity.type
_entity.pdbx_description
1 polymer ?
#
loop_
_entity_poly.entity_id
_entity_poly.type
_entity_poly.pdbx_seq_one_letter_code
_entity_poly.pdbx_strand_id
1 'polypeptide(L)'
;MFAIAIAFDLAVAEALKTHPKGISYAYADIGQQPRQFGFERVQGSLYVTKNEDMANLFSAMIALRAMPWFPSTVRDIRAFRLEQWSDFTPLMKQPEKYPRRNLVLPWVKC
;
A
#
# COMPACT_ATOMS: atom_id res chain seq x y z
N MET A 1 -10.05 9.25 10.47
CA MET A 1 -9.03 9.58 9.48
C MET A 1 -7.77 8.76 9.74
N PHE A 2 -7.15 8.25 8.71
CA PHE A 2 -5.91 7.48 8.88
C PHE A 2 -4.73 8.43 9.10
N ALA A 3 -3.78 7.98 9.91
CA ALA A 3 -2.64 8.79 10.33
C ALA A 3 -1.33 8.36 9.69
N ILE A 4 -1.09 7.06 9.55
CA ILE A 4 0.17 6.50 9.06
C ILE A 4 -0.13 5.43 8.01
N ALA A 5 0.69 5.41 6.97
CA ALA A 5 0.61 4.41 5.91
C ALA A 5 1.92 3.64 5.80
N ILE A 6 1.81 2.37 5.44
CA ILE A 6 2.92 1.52 5.02
C ILE A 6 2.68 1.13 3.58
N ALA A 7 3.65 1.39 2.73
CA ALA A 7 3.61 0.99 1.32
C ALA A 7 4.86 0.15 1.01
N PHE A 8 4.67 -0.96 0.33
CA PHE A 8 5.81 -1.80 -0.04
C PHE A 8 5.65 -2.34 -1.46
N ASP A 9 6.78 -2.73 -2.03
CA ASP A 9 6.86 -3.33 -3.36
C ASP A 9 7.61 -4.65 -3.25
N LEU A 10 7.04 -5.71 -3.81
CA LEU A 10 7.65 -7.04 -3.81
C LEU A 10 8.30 -7.32 -5.16
N ALA A 11 9.44 -7.99 -5.11
CA ALA A 11 10.04 -8.60 -6.29
C ALA A 11 9.25 -9.88 -6.57
N VAL A 12 8.32 -9.82 -7.53
CA VAL A 12 7.40 -10.93 -7.81
C VAL A 12 8.14 -12.22 -8.12
N ALA A 13 9.20 -12.15 -8.91
CA ALA A 13 9.99 -13.34 -9.26
C ALA A 13 10.58 -14.00 -8.02
N GLU A 14 11.09 -13.21 -7.07
CA GLU A 14 11.63 -13.75 -5.82
C GLU A 14 10.54 -14.31 -4.93
N ALA A 15 9.38 -13.65 -4.87
CA ALA A 15 8.25 -14.14 -4.09
C ALA A 15 7.77 -15.50 -4.59
N LEU A 16 7.73 -15.70 -5.91
CA LEU A 16 7.36 -16.97 -6.50
C LEU A 16 8.35 -18.09 -6.16
N LYS A 17 9.63 -17.75 -6.04
CA LYS A 17 10.67 -18.72 -5.69
C LYS A 17 10.67 -19.07 -4.21
N THR A 18 10.42 -18.11 -3.36
CA THR A 18 10.65 -18.25 -1.90
C THR A 18 9.40 -18.63 -1.13
N HIS A 19 8.21 -18.22 -1.59
CA HIS A 19 6.98 -18.59 -0.91
C HIS A 19 6.47 -19.93 -1.44
N PRO A 20 6.22 -20.90 -0.54
CA PRO A 20 5.87 -22.25 -0.98
C PRO A 20 4.54 -22.37 -1.71
N LYS A 21 3.62 -21.43 -1.51
CA LYS A 21 2.28 -21.46 -2.11
C LYS A 21 2.04 -20.39 -3.16
N GLY A 22 3.06 -19.61 -3.52
CA GLY A 22 2.97 -18.62 -4.57
C GLY A 22 2.59 -17.22 -4.09
N ILE A 23 2.42 -16.31 -5.05
CA ILE A 23 2.32 -14.87 -4.78
C ILE A 23 1.03 -14.49 -4.02
N SER A 24 -0.09 -15.14 -4.32
CA SER A 24 -1.36 -14.83 -3.66
C SER A 24 -1.28 -15.11 -2.16
N TYR A 25 -0.68 -16.23 -1.79
CA TYR A 25 -0.49 -16.58 -0.39
C TYR A 25 0.55 -15.71 0.28
N ALA A 26 1.55 -15.25 -0.49
CA ALA A 26 2.53 -14.32 0.03
C ALA A 26 1.86 -13.02 0.50
N TYR A 27 1.00 -12.45 -0.33
CA TYR A 27 0.27 -11.23 0.05
C TYR A 27 -0.67 -11.47 1.23
N ALA A 28 -1.32 -12.63 1.29
CA ALA A 28 -2.19 -12.98 2.42
C ALA A 28 -1.40 -13.08 3.72
N ASP A 29 -0.24 -13.73 3.69
CA ASP A 29 0.62 -13.87 4.87
C ASP A 29 1.15 -12.52 5.35
N ILE A 30 1.59 -11.67 4.41
CA ILE A 30 2.04 -10.33 4.75
C ILE A 30 0.94 -9.56 5.49
N GLY A 31 -0.29 -9.63 4.99
CA GLY A 31 -1.40 -8.88 5.54
C GLY A 31 -1.71 -9.21 7.00
N GLN A 32 -1.40 -10.42 7.44
CA GLN A 32 -1.66 -10.81 8.82
C GLN A 32 -0.81 -10.03 9.83
N GLN A 33 0.40 -9.63 9.46
CA GLN A 33 1.29 -8.93 10.38
C GLN A 33 0.84 -7.49 10.67
N PRO A 34 0.62 -6.64 9.66
CA PRO A 34 0.14 -5.28 9.94
C PRO A 34 -1.22 -5.24 10.65
N ARG A 35 -2.10 -6.19 10.35
CA ARG A 35 -3.43 -6.21 10.98
C ARG A 35 -3.36 -6.38 12.48
N GLN A 36 -2.38 -7.12 12.98
CA GLN A 36 -2.19 -7.29 14.42
C GLN A 36 -1.88 -5.98 15.12
N PHE A 37 -1.40 -5.00 14.38
CA PHE A 37 -1.03 -3.68 14.89
C PHE A 37 -2.00 -2.58 14.49
N GLY A 38 -3.20 -2.97 14.04
CA GLY A 38 -4.25 -2.00 13.73
C GLY A 38 -4.17 -1.40 12.33
N PHE A 39 -3.37 -1.97 11.44
CA PHE A 39 -3.32 -1.53 10.06
C PHE A 39 -4.36 -2.25 9.21
N GLU A 40 -5.00 -1.52 8.31
CA GLU A 40 -5.95 -2.07 7.35
C GLU A 40 -5.38 -1.97 5.95
N ARG A 41 -5.59 -3.01 5.16
CA ARG A 41 -5.22 -2.96 3.76
C ARG A 41 -6.23 -2.11 2.99
N VAL A 42 -5.72 -1.14 2.24
CA VAL A 42 -6.55 -0.30 1.38
C VAL A 42 -6.56 -0.84 -0.04
N GLN A 43 -5.39 -1.10 -0.56
CA GLN A 43 -5.23 -1.70 -1.89
C GLN A 43 -3.83 -2.28 -2.01
N GLY A 44 -3.70 -3.35 -2.81
CA GLY A 44 -2.40 -3.94 -3.10
C GLY A 44 -1.51 -4.07 -1.89
N SER A 45 -0.43 -3.32 -1.89
CA SER A 45 0.59 -3.31 -0.85
C SER A 45 0.53 -2.06 0.02
N LEU A 46 -0.64 -1.44 0.13
CA LEU A 46 -0.83 -0.22 0.92
C LEU A 46 -1.68 -0.54 2.14
N TYR A 47 -1.13 -0.29 3.33
CA TYR A 47 -1.79 -0.46 4.61
C TYR A 47 -1.81 0.85 5.35
N VAL A 48 -2.90 1.13 6.05
CA VAL A 48 -3.10 2.39 6.78
C VAL A 48 -3.61 2.12 8.18
N THR A 49 -3.29 3.02 9.10
CA THR A 49 -3.76 2.95 10.48
C THR A 49 -4.16 4.33 10.99
N LYS A 50 -5.09 4.35 11.94
CA LYS A 50 -5.46 5.56 12.66
C LYS A 50 -4.53 5.82 13.84
N ASN A 51 -3.72 4.84 14.22
CA ASN A 51 -2.82 4.95 15.35
C ASN A 51 -1.59 5.77 14.96
N GLU A 52 -1.34 6.85 15.68
CA GLU A 52 -0.21 7.74 15.45
C GLU A 52 1.06 7.32 16.18
N ASP A 53 1.00 6.27 17.00
CA ASP A 53 2.13 5.81 17.79
C ASP A 53 3.21 5.21 16.90
N MET A 54 4.37 5.83 16.91
CA MET A 54 5.52 5.37 16.13
C MET A 54 6.06 4.02 16.64
N ALA A 55 5.91 3.75 17.93
CA ALA A 55 6.31 2.45 18.48
C ALA A 55 5.46 1.32 17.91
N ASN A 56 4.16 1.57 17.71
CA ASN A 56 3.27 0.62 17.08
C ASN A 56 3.68 0.35 15.62
N LEU A 57 4.00 1.41 14.88
CA LEU A 57 4.51 1.28 13.51
C LEU A 57 5.79 0.45 13.48
N PHE A 58 6.72 0.77 14.35
CA PHE A 58 8.00 0.06 14.40
C PHE A 58 7.81 -1.42 14.74
N SER A 59 6.89 -1.73 15.65
CA SER A 59 6.55 -3.11 15.98
C SER A 59 5.99 -3.87 14.78
N ALA A 60 5.14 -3.23 13.98
CA ALA A 60 4.63 -3.83 12.75
C ALA A 60 5.76 -4.12 11.76
N MET A 61 6.73 -3.20 11.64
CA MET A 61 7.88 -3.39 10.76
C MET A 61 8.76 -4.55 11.22
N ILE A 62 8.98 -4.69 12.53
CA ILE A 62 9.75 -5.81 13.09
C ILE A 62 9.01 -7.12 12.83
N ALA A 63 7.70 -7.15 12.95
CA ALA A 63 6.92 -8.35 12.66
C ALA A 63 7.05 -8.78 11.20
N LEU A 64 7.04 -7.82 10.27
CA LEU A 64 7.27 -8.11 8.86
C LEU A 64 8.69 -8.64 8.62
N ARG A 65 9.68 -8.01 9.24
CA ARG A 65 11.07 -8.45 9.13
C ARG A 65 11.28 -9.87 9.64
N ALA A 66 10.50 -10.29 10.63
CA ALA A 66 10.61 -11.62 11.23
C ALA A 66 10.09 -12.74 10.31
N MET A 67 9.34 -12.42 9.28
CA MET A 67 8.91 -13.43 8.30
C MET A 67 10.10 -13.89 7.49
N PRO A 68 10.40 -15.21 7.46
CA PRO A 68 11.67 -15.71 6.90
C PRO A 68 11.92 -15.30 5.44
N TRP A 69 10.86 -15.24 4.63
CA TRP A 69 10.98 -14.97 3.20
C TRP A 69 10.80 -13.49 2.83
N PHE A 70 10.24 -12.68 3.73
CA PHE A 70 9.89 -11.30 3.39
C PHE A 70 11.12 -10.41 3.10
N PRO A 71 12.18 -10.43 3.93
CA PRO A 71 13.33 -9.55 3.66
C PRO A 71 13.97 -9.76 2.29
N SER A 72 13.98 -11.00 1.79
CA SER A 72 14.57 -11.29 0.48
C SER A 72 13.66 -10.95 -0.68
N THR A 73 12.36 -10.78 -0.43
CA THR A 73 11.37 -10.52 -1.50
C THR A 73 10.92 -9.07 -1.56
N VAL A 74 11.06 -8.32 -0.47
CA VAL A 74 10.68 -6.91 -0.50
C VAL A 74 11.72 -6.11 -1.26
N ARG A 75 11.27 -5.33 -2.25
CA ARG A 75 12.14 -4.46 -3.03
C ARG A 75 12.24 -3.09 -2.39
N ASP A 76 11.13 -2.60 -1.87
CA ASP A 76 11.05 -1.29 -1.22
C ASP A 76 9.92 -1.35 -0.20
N ILE A 77 10.12 -0.75 0.96
CA ILE A 77 9.08 -0.58 1.96
C ILE A 77 9.28 0.76 2.64
N ARG A 78 8.19 1.53 2.70
CA ARG A 78 8.20 2.87 3.26
C ARG A 78 7.00 3.08 4.14
N ALA A 79 7.18 3.90 5.18
CA ALA A 79 6.09 4.37 6.01
C ALA A 79 6.09 5.87 5.98
N PHE A 80 4.90 6.46 5.99
CA PHE A 80 4.77 7.91 5.93
C PHE A 80 3.51 8.35 6.65
N ARG A 81 3.53 9.60 7.10
CA ARG A 81 2.38 10.21 7.74
C ARG A 81 1.40 10.66 6.67
N LEU A 82 0.12 10.39 6.90
CA LEU A 82 -0.93 10.84 6.00
C LEU A 82 -1.43 12.21 6.44
N GLU A 83 -1.24 13.20 5.60
CA GLU A 83 -1.75 14.55 5.84
C GLU A 83 -3.05 14.78 5.11
N GLN A 84 -3.22 14.11 3.97
CA GLN A 84 -4.43 14.21 3.17
C GLN A 84 -4.73 12.86 2.54
N TRP A 85 -5.99 12.48 2.59
CA TRP A 85 -6.45 11.23 2.02
C TRP A 85 -7.69 11.49 1.18
N SER A 86 -7.59 11.23 -0.12
CA SER A 86 -8.69 11.44 -1.05
C SER A 86 -8.85 10.23 -1.94
N ASP A 87 -10.09 9.80 -2.13
CA ASP A 87 -10.42 8.69 -3.01
C ASP A 87 -11.02 9.23 -4.30
N PHE A 88 -10.27 9.09 -5.38
CA PHE A 88 -10.72 9.53 -6.70
C PHE A 88 -11.37 8.43 -7.52
N THR A 89 -11.55 7.25 -6.94
CA THR A 89 -12.17 6.13 -7.66
C THR A 89 -13.55 6.49 -8.22
N PRO A 90 -14.45 7.13 -7.44
CA PRO A 90 -15.75 7.51 -7.99
C PRO A 90 -15.63 8.45 -9.18
N LEU A 91 -14.69 9.38 -9.15
CA LEU A 91 -14.47 10.29 -10.26
C LEU A 91 -14.00 9.55 -11.52
N MET A 92 -13.09 8.58 -11.35
CA MET A 92 -12.57 7.79 -12.46
C MET A 92 -13.66 6.92 -13.09
N LYS A 93 -14.62 6.47 -12.29
CA LYS A 93 -15.70 5.59 -12.76
C LYS A 93 -16.89 6.31 -13.33
N GLN A 94 -16.99 7.63 -13.16
CA GLN A 94 -18.09 8.40 -13.69
C GLN A 94 -17.96 8.59 -15.18
N PRO A 95 -19.10 8.64 -15.91
CA PRO A 95 -19.07 9.05 -17.30
C PRO A 95 -18.52 10.47 -17.43
N GLU A 96 -17.85 10.76 -18.52
CA GLU A 96 -17.33 12.09 -18.79
C GLU A 96 -18.50 13.09 -18.88
N LYS A 97 -18.53 14.06 -17.96
CA LYS A 97 -19.59 15.06 -17.89
C LYS A 97 -19.24 16.36 -18.59
N TYR A 98 -17.95 16.58 -18.83
CA TYR A 98 -17.45 17.82 -19.39
C TYR A 98 -16.81 17.55 -20.72
N PRO A 99 -17.00 18.45 -21.71
CA PRO A 99 -16.29 18.35 -22.97
C PRO A 99 -14.78 18.35 -22.74
N ARG A 100 -14.05 17.57 -23.51
CA ARG A 100 -12.60 17.47 -23.37
C ARG A 100 -11.90 18.81 -23.49
N ARG A 101 -12.38 19.66 -24.37
CA ARG A 101 -11.82 21.00 -24.54
C ARG A 101 -11.89 21.85 -23.29
N ASN A 102 -12.84 21.55 -22.39
CA ASN A 102 -12.96 22.25 -21.12
C ASN A 102 -11.98 21.72 -20.07
N LEU A 103 -11.36 20.59 -20.35
CA LEU A 103 -10.38 19.97 -19.46
C LEU A 103 -8.95 20.28 -19.88
N VAL A 104 -8.79 20.98 -21.00
CA VAL A 104 -7.44 21.35 -21.46
C VAL A 104 -6.93 22.50 -20.60
N LEU A 105 -5.83 22.23 -19.91
CA LEU A 105 -5.18 23.21 -19.07
C LEU A 105 -4.22 24.08 -19.91
N PRO A 106 -3.99 25.35 -19.51
CA PRO A 106 -3.16 26.25 -20.33
C PRO A 106 -1.76 25.73 -20.59
N TRP A 107 -1.22 24.91 -19.70
CA TRP A 107 0.15 24.37 -19.82
C TRP A 107 0.19 23.03 -20.54
N VAL A 108 -0.96 22.46 -20.89
CA VAL A 108 -1.03 21.18 -21.61
C VAL A 108 -1.18 21.46 -23.07
N LYS A 109 -0.24 21.01 -23.86
CA LYS A 109 -0.30 21.08 -25.32
C LYS A 109 -0.71 19.72 -25.85
N CYS A 110 -1.75 19.71 -26.63
CA CYS A 110 -2.23 18.48 -27.25
C CYS A 110 -1.58 18.29 -28.63
#